data_b7cd0bc97b469900109a644be763a639
#
_entry.id   b7cd0bc97b469900109a644be763a639
#
_cell.length_a   1.000
_cell.length_b   1.000
_cell.length_c   1.000
_cell.angle_alpha   90.00
_cell.angle_beta   90.00
_cell.angle_gamma   90.00
#
_symmetry.space_group_name_H-M   'P 1'
#
loop_
_entity.id
_entity.type
_entity.pdbx_description
1 polymer ?
#
loop_
_entity_poly.entity_id
_entity_poly.type
_entity_poly.pdbx_seq_one_letter_code
_entity_poly.pdbx_strand_id
1 'polypeptide(L)'
;MARTLFLGVLAALFFSSTFVLNRAMSLTGGHWAWTAALRYGHMLVLLIAWLAASRQMAVLRGVWEVFRANPLFWIFTGSVGFGVFYAPLCYSAGQVPGWVVAATWQSTILATPLVLLFFGRQVPTRGLLFTGLIFLGIVLVNVEQAPQGATF
;
A
#
# COMPACT_ATOMS: atom_id res chain seq x y z
N MET A 1 -1.39 12.23 22.16
CA MET A 1 -0.59 12.63 20.99
C MET A 1 0.65 11.76 20.78
N ALA A 2 1.61 11.65 21.72
CA ALA A 2 2.83 10.86 21.54
C ALA A 2 2.59 9.38 21.14
N ARG A 3 1.65 8.70 21.76
CA ARG A 3 1.30 7.31 21.43
C ARG A 3 0.80 7.15 19.98
N THR A 4 0.00 8.10 19.51
CA THR A 4 -0.55 8.06 18.13
C THR A 4 0.56 8.31 17.11
N LEU A 5 1.47 9.27 17.40
CA LEU A 5 2.64 9.52 16.57
C LEU A 5 3.57 8.30 16.53
N PHE A 6 3.84 7.69 17.67
CA PHE A 6 4.68 6.48 17.74
C PHE A 6 4.09 5.34 16.92
N LEU A 7 2.78 5.07 17.05
CA LEU A 7 2.09 4.05 16.25
C LEU A 7 2.12 4.38 14.77
N GLY A 8 1.98 5.66 14.40
CA GLY A 8 2.08 6.11 13.02
C GLY A 8 3.48 5.88 12.42
N VAL A 9 4.53 6.22 13.15
CA VAL A 9 5.92 5.98 12.74
C VAL A 9 6.20 4.48 12.62
N LEU A 10 5.75 3.69 13.57
CA LEU A 10 5.90 2.23 13.54
C LEU A 10 5.18 1.62 12.34
N ALA A 11 3.96 2.04 12.06
CA ALA A 11 3.20 1.60 10.89
C ALA A 11 3.90 1.99 9.58
N ALA A 12 4.43 3.21 9.49
CA ALA A 12 5.20 3.67 8.34
C ALA A 12 6.47 2.85 8.11
N LEU A 13 7.18 2.49 9.18
CA LEU A 13 8.38 1.66 9.14
C LEU A 13 8.05 0.25 8.62
N PHE A 14 6.99 -0.39 9.14
CA PHE A 14 6.54 -1.68 8.63
C PHE A 14 6.04 -1.60 7.19
N PHE A 15 5.37 -0.51 6.82
CA PHE A 15 4.94 -0.32 5.44
C PHE A 15 6.13 -0.13 4.48
N SER A 16 7.13 0.65 4.85
CA SER A 16 8.31 0.89 4.02
C SER A 16 9.14 -0.38 3.79
N SER A 17 9.20 -1.29 4.77
CA SER A 17 9.86 -2.59 4.62
C SER A 17 9.28 -3.44 3.49
N THR A 18 8.01 -3.20 3.13
CA THR A 18 7.33 -3.89 2.03
C THR A 18 8.02 -3.71 0.68
N PHE A 19 8.54 -2.51 0.40
CA PHE A 19 9.21 -2.23 -0.87
C PHE A 19 10.53 -2.99 -0.98
N VAL A 20 11.29 -3.05 0.12
CA VAL A 20 12.54 -3.80 0.20
C VAL A 20 12.30 -5.30 0.06
N LEU A 21 11.32 -5.83 0.79
CA LEU A 21 10.99 -7.26 0.76
C LEU A 21 10.47 -7.69 -0.60
N ASN A 22 9.57 -6.93 -1.22
CA ASN A 22 9.06 -7.23 -2.55
C ASN A 22 10.21 -7.27 -3.58
N ARG A 23 11.15 -6.32 -3.49
CA ARG A 23 12.32 -6.32 -4.37
C ARG A 23 13.21 -7.53 -4.12
N ALA A 24 13.53 -7.84 -2.87
CA ALA A 24 14.35 -9.00 -2.51
C ALA A 24 13.71 -10.31 -3.02
N MET A 25 12.41 -10.50 -2.81
CA MET A 25 11.68 -11.68 -3.28
C MET A 25 11.65 -11.76 -4.81
N SER A 26 11.54 -10.63 -5.50
CA SER A 26 11.57 -10.58 -6.96
C SER A 26 12.94 -10.96 -7.52
N LEU A 27 14.03 -10.51 -6.89
CA LEU A 27 15.41 -10.84 -7.29
C LEU A 27 15.77 -12.31 -7.07
N THR A 28 15.11 -13.01 -6.15
CA THR A 28 15.27 -14.45 -5.93
C THR A 28 14.51 -15.34 -6.93
N GLY A 29 13.89 -14.73 -7.95
CA GLY A 29 13.15 -15.44 -9.00
C GLY A 29 11.69 -15.75 -8.67
N GLY A 30 11.15 -15.14 -7.60
CA GLY A 30 9.74 -15.29 -7.24
C GLY A 30 8.83 -14.58 -8.25
N HIS A 31 7.80 -15.30 -8.74
CA HIS A 31 6.80 -14.69 -9.61
C HIS A 31 5.95 -13.69 -8.81
N TRP A 32 5.80 -12.48 -9.31
CA TRP A 32 5.14 -11.35 -8.64
C TRP A 32 3.70 -11.70 -8.13
N ALA A 33 2.95 -12.50 -8.87
CA ALA A 33 1.61 -12.89 -8.49
C ALA A 33 1.59 -13.76 -7.22
N TRP A 34 2.58 -14.68 -7.07
CA TRP A 34 2.73 -15.47 -5.85
C TRP A 34 3.15 -14.61 -4.67
N THR A 35 4.03 -13.65 -4.87
CA THR A 35 4.44 -12.69 -3.84
C THR A 35 3.23 -11.90 -3.31
N ALA A 36 2.37 -11.43 -4.22
CA ALA A 36 1.14 -10.74 -3.85
C ALA A 36 0.15 -11.65 -3.10
N ALA A 37 -0.11 -12.86 -3.63
CA ALA A 37 -1.08 -13.78 -3.05
C ALA A 37 -0.65 -14.31 -1.67
N LEU A 38 0.61 -14.73 -1.54
CA LEU A 38 1.14 -15.28 -0.29
C LEU A 38 1.15 -14.26 0.85
N ARG A 39 1.40 -12.99 0.55
CA ARG A 39 1.32 -11.93 1.54
C ARG A 39 -0.05 -11.87 2.22
N TYR A 40 -1.12 -11.84 1.42
CA TYR A 40 -2.48 -11.79 1.97
C TYR A 40 -2.87 -13.11 2.65
N GLY A 41 -2.40 -14.24 2.12
CA GLY A 41 -2.57 -15.54 2.77
C GLY A 41 -1.94 -15.57 4.17
N HIS A 42 -0.69 -15.14 4.31
CA HIS A 42 -0.02 -15.07 5.61
C HIS A 42 -0.71 -14.07 6.55
N MET A 43 -1.10 -12.90 6.05
CA MET A 43 -1.86 -11.93 6.85
C MET A 43 -3.16 -12.52 7.39
N LEU A 44 -3.90 -13.26 6.57
CA LEU A 44 -5.15 -13.92 6.97
C LEU A 44 -4.90 -14.96 8.07
N VAL A 45 -3.89 -15.82 7.88
CA VAL A 45 -3.53 -16.84 8.89
C VAL A 45 -3.12 -16.20 10.21
N LEU A 46 -2.25 -15.18 10.17
CA LEU A 46 -1.82 -14.46 11.37
C LEU A 46 -2.98 -13.74 12.06
N LEU A 47 -3.88 -13.14 11.30
CA LEU A 47 -5.06 -12.47 11.86
C LEU A 47 -5.99 -13.46 12.55
N ILE A 48 -6.26 -14.61 11.92
CA ILE A 48 -7.09 -15.67 12.51
C ILE A 48 -6.43 -16.20 13.76
N ALA A 49 -5.13 -16.49 13.73
CA ALA A 49 -4.38 -16.97 14.88
C ALA A 49 -4.42 -15.97 16.05
N TRP A 50 -4.26 -14.67 15.74
CA TRP A 50 -4.34 -13.62 16.75
C TRP A 50 -5.74 -13.48 17.35
N LEU A 51 -6.81 -13.54 16.53
CA LEU A 51 -8.20 -13.50 17.01
C LEU A 51 -8.52 -14.73 17.88
N ALA A 52 -8.01 -15.90 17.52
CA ALA A 52 -8.16 -17.11 18.31
C ALA A 52 -7.44 -16.99 19.67
N ALA A 53 -6.18 -16.54 19.67
CA ALA A 53 -5.40 -16.30 20.87
C ALA A 53 -6.03 -15.25 21.80
N SER A 54 -6.61 -14.19 21.21
CA SER A 54 -7.31 -13.12 21.93
C SER A 54 -8.73 -13.48 22.36
N ARG A 55 -9.19 -14.68 22.09
CA ARG A 55 -10.58 -15.15 22.34
C ARG A 55 -11.65 -14.28 21.69
N GLN A 56 -11.32 -13.60 20.58
CA GLN A 56 -12.22 -12.69 19.87
C GLN A 56 -12.85 -13.33 18.61
N MET A 57 -13.10 -14.64 18.63
CA MET A 57 -13.69 -15.37 17.50
C MET A 57 -15.10 -14.87 17.11
N ALA A 58 -15.79 -14.16 18.00
CA ALA A 58 -17.06 -13.50 17.68
C ALA A 58 -16.92 -12.48 16.55
N VAL A 59 -15.77 -11.79 16.46
CA VAL A 59 -15.47 -10.85 15.38
C VAL A 59 -15.48 -11.56 14.03
N LEU A 60 -14.86 -12.75 13.96
CA LEU A 60 -14.81 -13.53 12.72
C LEU A 60 -16.20 -13.99 12.27
N ARG A 61 -17.08 -14.33 13.20
CA ARG A 61 -18.48 -14.66 12.89
C ARG A 61 -19.23 -13.44 12.31
N GLY A 62 -19.07 -12.27 12.93
CA GLY A 62 -19.66 -11.03 12.43
C GLY A 62 -19.18 -10.67 11.03
N VAL A 63 -17.87 -10.80 10.77
CA VAL A 63 -17.30 -10.62 9.42
C VAL A 63 -17.91 -11.60 8.42
N TRP A 64 -18.06 -12.87 8.82
CA TRP A 64 -18.67 -13.90 7.97
C TRP A 64 -20.13 -13.60 7.64
N GLU A 65 -20.91 -13.14 8.62
CA GLU A 65 -22.32 -12.75 8.42
C GLU A 65 -22.44 -11.59 7.44
N VAL A 66 -21.62 -10.55 7.61
CA VAL A 66 -21.57 -9.39 6.71
C VAL A 66 -21.13 -9.80 5.29
N PHE A 67 -20.14 -10.68 5.17
CA PHE A 67 -19.71 -11.21 3.88
C PHE A 67 -20.84 -11.98 3.19
N ARG A 68 -21.54 -12.87 3.91
CA ARG A 68 -22.65 -13.67 3.35
C ARG A 68 -23.84 -12.83 2.92
N ALA A 69 -24.05 -11.68 3.54
CA ALA A 69 -25.15 -10.77 3.16
C ALA A 69 -24.96 -10.19 1.75
N ASN A 70 -23.72 -9.88 1.35
CA ASN A 70 -23.41 -9.31 0.02
C ASN A 70 -22.05 -9.80 -0.51
N PRO A 71 -21.93 -11.09 -0.86
CA PRO A 71 -20.62 -11.66 -1.21
C PRO A 71 -20.00 -11.03 -2.46
N LEU A 72 -20.80 -10.73 -3.48
CA LEU A 72 -20.30 -10.11 -4.73
C LEU A 72 -19.71 -8.72 -4.47
N PHE A 73 -20.35 -7.94 -3.62
CA PHE A 73 -19.84 -6.62 -3.23
C PHE A 73 -18.45 -6.74 -2.57
N TRP A 74 -18.31 -7.66 -1.61
CA TRP A 74 -17.05 -7.82 -0.88
C TRP A 74 -15.94 -8.44 -1.73
N ILE A 75 -16.28 -9.37 -2.63
CA ILE A 75 -15.32 -9.93 -3.59
C ILE A 75 -14.85 -8.83 -4.53
N PHE A 76 -15.77 -8.06 -5.10
CA PHE A 76 -15.42 -6.99 -6.04
C PHE A 76 -14.57 -5.90 -5.38
N THR A 77 -15.02 -5.35 -4.24
CA THR A 77 -14.28 -4.30 -3.52
C THR A 77 -12.93 -4.77 -3.00
N GLY A 78 -12.85 -6.01 -2.51
CA GLY A 78 -11.59 -6.62 -2.09
C GLY A 78 -10.64 -6.85 -3.27
N SER A 79 -11.14 -7.33 -4.40
CA SER A 79 -10.32 -7.54 -5.61
C SER A 79 -9.80 -6.22 -6.17
N VAL A 80 -10.62 -5.18 -6.23
CA VAL A 80 -10.19 -3.85 -6.69
C VAL A 80 -9.28 -3.19 -5.65
N GLY A 81 -9.67 -3.14 -4.38
CA GLY A 81 -8.95 -2.42 -3.34
C GLY A 81 -7.60 -3.05 -2.96
N PHE A 82 -7.46 -4.35 -3.09
CA PHE A 82 -6.23 -5.07 -2.72
C PHE A 82 -5.57 -5.76 -3.92
N GLY A 83 -6.32 -6.40 -4.80
CA GLY A 83 -5.78 -7.12 -5.95
C GLY A 83 -5.23 -6.16 -7.00
N VAL A 84 -6.08 -5.38 -7.63
CA VAL A 84 -5.70 -4.44 -8.70
C VAL A 84 -4.75 -3.36 -8.19
N PHE A 85 -4.90 -2.95 -6.94
CA PHE A 85 -4.04 -1.98 -6.30
C PHE A 85 -2.62 -2.52 -6.01
N TYR A 86 -2.51 -3.74 -5.50
CA TYR A 86 -1.24 -4.29 -5.04
C TYR A 86 -0.46 -5.04 -6.13
N ALA A 87 -1.16 -5.58 -7.13
CA ALA A 87 -0.53 -6.31 -8.22
C ALA A 87 0.50 -5.48 -9.02
N PRO A 88 0.21 -4.23 -9.44
CA PRO A 88 1.20 -3.40 -10.10
C PRO A 88 2.42 -3.08 -9.24
N LEU A 89 2.25 -2.98 -7.92
CA LEU A 89 3.34 -2.74 -6.99
C LEU A 89 4.28 -3.94 -6.90
N CYS A 90 3.74 -5.15 -6.84
CA CYS A 90 4.54 -6.37 -6.87
C CYS A 90 5.21 -6.59 -8.22
N TYR A 91 4.52 -6.28 -9.32
CA TYR A 91 5.06 -6.36 -10.67
C TYR A 91 6.24 -5.39 -10.86
N SER A 92 6.06 -4.12 -10.49
CA SER A 92 7.10 -3.10 -10.62
C SER A 92 8.33 -3.38 -9.76
N ALA A 93 8.19 -4.09 -8.65
CA ALA A 93 9.31 -4.50 -7.82
C ALA A 93 10.31 -5.41 -8.56
N GLY A 94 9.87 -6.10 -9.62
CA GLY A 94 10.75 -6.87 -10.51
C GLY A 94 11.52 -6.02 -11.52
N GLN A 95 10.97 -4.87 -11.88
CA GLN A 95 11.47 -4.05 -12.98
C GLN A 95 12.42 -2.93 -12.52
N VAL A 96 12.15 -2.35 -11.35
CA VAL A 96 12.89 -1.19 -10.86
C VAL A 96 13.29 -1.37 -9.39
N PRO A 97 14.32 -0.63 -8.90
CA PRO A 97 14.69 -0.65 -7.49
C PRO A 97 13.53 -0.29 -6.58
N GLY A 98 13.47 -0.92 -5.39
CA GLY A 98 12.37 -0.74 -4.45
C GLY A 98 12.15 0.72 -4.00
N TRP A 99 13.21 1.53 -3.93
CA TRP A 99 13.10 2.95 -3.59
C TRP A 99 12.41 3.76 -4.69
N VAL A 100 12.56 3.40 -5.99
CA VAL A 100 11.83 4.04 -7.10
C VAL A 100 10.34 3.78 -6.97
N VAL A 101 9.95 2.53 -6.67
CA VAL A 101 8.55 2.18 -6.41
C VAL A 101 8.02 2.97 -5.23
N ALA A 102 8.79 3.07 -4.14
CA ALA A 102 8.41 3.82 -2.96
C ALA A 102 8.26 5.32 -3.24
N ALA A 103 9.19 5.92 -3.98
CA ALA A 103 9.12 7.33 -4.38
C ALA A 103 7.89 7.60 -5.26
N THR A 104 7.67 6.78 -6.29
CA THR A 104 6.51 6.90 -7.18
C THR A 104 5.19 6.73 -6.41
N TRP A 105 5.18 5.80 -5.42
CA TRP A 105 4.02 5.61 -4.56
C TRP A 105 3.62 6.86 -3.78
N GLN A 106 4.59 7.68 -3.39
CA GLN A 106 4.31 8.94 -2.70
C GLN A 106 3.48 9.92 -3.54
N SER A 107 3.38 9.73 -4.86
CA SER A 107 2.49 10.53 -5.71
C SER A 107 1.02 10.42 -5.30
N THR A 108 0.64 9.36 -4.56
CA THR A 108 -0.70 9.22 -3.96
C THR A 108 -1.04 10.35 -2.98
N ILE A 109 -0.04 11.06 -2.46
CA ILE A 109 -0.24 12.24 -1.62
C ILE A 109 -0.97 13.37 -2.37
N LEU A 110 -0.83 13.44 -3.70
CA LEU A 110 -1.58 14.36 -4.57
C LEU A 110 -3.01 13.88 -4.81
N ALA A 111 -3.23 12.57 -4.86
CA ALA A 111 -4.54 12.00 -5.15
C ALA A 111 -5.59 12.42 -4.12
N THR A 112 -5.21 12.44 -2.83
CA THR A 112 -6.14 12.80 -1.75
C THR A 112 -6.69 14.23 -1.89
N PRO A 113 -5.88 15.30 -1.99
CA PRO A 113 -6.41 16.65 -2.18
C PRO A 113 -7.15 16.81 -3.50
N LEU A 114 -6.72 16.15 -4.59
CA LEU A 114 -7.43 16.19 -5.87
C LEU A 114 -8.83 15.57 -5.77
N VAL A 115 -8.96 14.42 -5.12
CA VAL A 115 -10.25 13.79 -4.87
C VAL A 115 -11.13 14.68 -4.00
N LEU A 116 -10.60 15.29 -2.93
CA LEU A 116 -11.34 16.20 -2.08
C LEU A 116 -11.85 17.42 -2.87
N LEU A 117 -11.02 18.01 -3.73
CA LEU A 117 -11.41 19.11 -4.60
C LEU A 117 -12.49 18.70 -5.60
N PHE A 118 -12.39 17.50 -6.18
CA PHE A 118 -13.40 16.96 -7.08
C PHE A 118 -14.77 16.82 -6.41
N PHE A 119 -14.80 16.46 -5.14
CA PHE A 119 -16.03 16.39 -4.33
C PHE A 119 -16.42 17.74 -3.69
N GLY A 120 -15.83 18.86 -4.12
CA GLY A 120 -16.16 20.21 -3.62
C GLY A 120 -15.78 20.43 -2.15
N ARG A 121 -14.88 19.59 -1.59
CA ARG A 121 -14.38 19.77 -0.23
C ARG A 121 -13.24 20.78 -0.20
N GLN A 122 -13.22 21.60 0.84
CA GLN A 122 -12.14 22.57 1.04
C GLN A 122 -10.86 21.86 1.47
N VAL A 123 -9.77 22.15 0.77
CA VAL A 123 -8.44 21.66 1.14
C VAL A 123 -7.64 22.84 1.71
N PRO A 124 -7.02 22.70 2.90
CA PRO A 124 -6.22 23.75 3.47
C PRO A 124 -5.05 24.14 2.55
N THR A 125 -4.90 25.42 2.23
CA THR A 125 -3.85 25.92 1.31
C THR A 125 -2.44 25.50 1.77
N ARG A 126 -2.20 25.46 3.09
CA ARG A 126 -0.93 24.97 3.65
C ARG A 126 -0.69 23.50 3.31
N GLY A 127 -1.75 22.67 3.34
CA GLY A 127 -1.66 21.27 2.95
C GLY A 127 -1.27 21.10 1.47
N LEU A 128 -1.84 21.91 0.57
CA LEU A 128 -1.49 21.91 -0.85
C LEU A 128 -0.04 22.31 -1.10
N LEU A 129 0.48 23.31 -0.37
CA LEU A 129 1.88 23.72 -0.47
C LEU A 129 2.83 22.57 -0.09
N PHE A 130 2.60 21.93 1.05
CA PHE A 130 3.44 20.78 1.47
C PHE A 130 3.33 19.61 0.50
N THR A 131 2.14 19.31 0.01
CA THR A 131 1.90 18.30 -1.03
C THR A 131 2.69 18.62 -2.30
N GLY A 132 2.67 19.87 -2.75
CA GLY A 132 3.44 20.33 -3.91
C GLY A 132 4.96 20.20 -3.70
N LEU A 133 5.47 20.58 -2.54
CA LEU A 133 6.90 20.45 -2.20
C LEU A 133 7.34 18.97 -2.19
N ILE A 134 6.55 18.09 -1.59
CA ILE A 134 6.83 16.64 -1.58
C ILE A 134 6.82 16.11 -3.01
N PHE A 135 5.85 16.49 -3.82
CA PHE A 135 5.76 16.06 -5.22
C PHE A 135 6.96 16.55 -6.04
N LEU A 136 7.39 17.80 -5.85
CA LEU A 136 8.59 18.32 -6.50
C LEU A 136 9.83 17.48 -6.14
N GLY A 137 9.99 17.13 -4.85
CA GLY A 137 11.06 16.23 -4.41
C GLY A 137 11.01 14.86 -5.10
N ILE A 138 9.81 14.27 -5.24
CA ILE A 138 9.61 13.01 -5.95
C ILE A 138 10.02 13.12 -7.43
N VAL A 139 9.62 14.20 -8.10
CA VAL A 139 9.97 14.45 -9.51
C VAL A 139 11.48 14.58 -9.66
N LEU A 140 12.15 15.36 -8.82
CA LEU A 140 13.61 15.55 -8.86
C LEU A 140 14.34 14.22 -8.70
N VAL A 141 13.96 13.39 -7.74
CA VAL A 141 14.56 12.06 -7.52
C VAL A 141 14.35 11.16 -8.75
N ASN A 142 13.16 11.18 -9.35
CA ASN A 142 12.89 10.34 -10.53
C ASN A 142 13.61 10.84 -11.80
N VAL A 143 13.74 12.15 -11.97
CA VAL A 143 14.46 12.75 -13.12
C VAL A 143 15.96 12.45 -13.04
N GLU A 144 16.55 12.53 -11.87
CA GLU A 144 17.98 12.20 -11.69
C GLU A 144 18.31 10.74 -12.03
N GLN A 145 17.36 9.84 -11.82
CA GLN A 145 17.55 8.40 -12.06
C GLN A 145 17.13 7.93 -13.46
N ALA A 146 16.40 8.75 -14.20
CA ALA A 146 15.93 8.40 -15.55
C ALA A 146 17.07 8.00 -16.54
N PRO A 147 18.27 8.61 -16.51
CA PRO A 147 19.39 8.19 -17.36
C PRO A 147 20.07 6.89 -16.94
N GLN A 148 19.98 6.50 -15.67
CA GLN A 148 20.67 5.32 -15.12
C GLN A 148 19.88 4.01 -15.28
N GLY A 149 18.58 4.09 -15.58
CA GLY A 149 17.72 2.93 -15.78
C GLY A 149 17.66 2.41 -17.22
N ALA A 150 18.34 3.05 -18.16
CA ALA A 150 18.34 2.67 -19.58
C ALA A 150 19.43 1.64 -19.96
N THR A 151 20.20 1.14 -19.02
CA THR A 151 21.07 -0.02 -19.23
C THR A 151 20.35 -1.27 -18.73
N PHE A 152 19.59 -1.89 -19.63
CA PHE A 152 19.03 -3.23 -19.52
C PHE A 152 20.12 -4.26 -19.74
#